data_73df3b58de140dde9061b82ba8cb6777
#
_entry.id   73df3b58de140dde9061b82ba8cb6777
#
_cell.length_a   1.000
_cell.length_b   1.000
_cell.length_c   1.000
_cell.angle_alpha   90.00
_cell.angle_beta   90.00
_cell.angle_gamma   90.00
#
_symmetry.space_group_name_H-M   'P 1'
#
loop_
_entity.id
_entity.type
_entity.pdbx_description
1 polymer ?
#
loop_
_entity_poly.entity_id
_entity_poly.type
_entity_poly.pdbx_seq_one_letter_code
_entity_poly.pdbx_strand_id
1 'polypeptide(L)'
;GSEKVVAEFIKVFPEADLYSVVDFLSDEHRQQFNNKTITTTFIQKLPKAKKKYQTYLPFMPLAIEQLDVSKHDIILSSSHAVAKGVLTGPDQLHISYVHSPIRYAWDLQHQYLREAGLSSGAKALLAKWILHKLRIWDVRTVNSVDHFIANSKFIARRINKVYGRKADVIYPPVDINKFELYDDKDDYYLTASRLVPYKRMDLIVEAFSHMPDKKLIVIGDGPEMAKIKSKATPNIHILGYQSNKTLVEHMSKAKAFVFAAEEDFGITPVEAQACGTPVIAFGKGGVLETIRPYGVQNPTGLFFD
;
A
#
# COMPACT_ATOMS: atom_id res chain seq x y z
N GLY A 1 2.98 -4.64 -2.97
CA GLY A 1 2.26 -4.89 -1.73
C GLY A 1 1.12 -5.89 -1.90
N SER A 2 -0.02 -5.46 -2.43
CA SER A 2 -1.21 -6.34 -2.60
C SER A 2 -0.95 -7.53 -3.53
N GLU A 3 -0.18 -7.32 -4.57
CA GLU A 3 0.21 -8.38 -5.53
C GLU A 3 0.99 -9.51 -4.86
N LYS A 4 1.88 -9.20 -3.89
CA LYS A 4 2.62 -10.22 -3.14
C LYS A 4 1.67 -11.14 -2.35
N VAL A 5 0.60 -10.59 -1.76
CA VAL A 5 -0.41 -11.39 -1.04
C VAL A 5 -1.15 -12.33 -1.99
N VAL A 6 -1.57 -11.83 -3.16
CA VAL A 6 -2.23 -12.67 -4.18
C VAL A 6 -1.29 -13.75 -4.70
N ALA A 7 0.00 -13.45 -4.88
CA ALA A 7 0.99 -14.45 -5.27
C ALA A 7 1.12 -15.59 -4.23
N GLU A 8 1.05 -15.26 -2.92
CA GLU A 8 1.04 -16.30 -1.89
C GLU A 8 -0.27 -17.12 -1.91
N PHE A 9 -1.43 -16.50 -2.18
CA PHE A 9 -2.67 -17.25 -2.36
C PHE A 9 -2.57 -18.26 -3.50
N ILE A 10 -1.94 -17.89 -4.63
CA ILE A 10 -1.75 -18.79 -5.77
C ILE A 10 -0.80 -19.95 -5.44
N LYS A 11 0.19 -19.74 -4.59
CA LYS A 11 1.04 -20.86 -4.13
C LYS A 11 0.26 -21.89 -3.32
N VAL A 12 -0.71 -21.44 -2.52
CA VAL A 12 -1.58 -22.30 -1.71
C VAL A 12 -2.70 -22.93 -2.55
N PHE A 13 -3.23 -22.16 -3.52
CA PHE A 13 -4.33 -22.56 -4.39
C PHE A 13 -3.90 -22.44 -5.86
N PRO A 14 -3.04 -23.34 -6.36
CA PRO A 14 -2.48 -23.23 -7.71
C PRO A 14 -3.53 -23.33 -8.81
N GLU A 15 -4.68 -23.98 -8.55
CA GLU A 15 -5.78 -24.10 -9.52
C GLU A 15 -6.75 -22.92 -9.53
N ALA A 16 -6.60 -21.95 -8.60
CA ALA A 16 -7.52 -20.82 -8.51
C ALA A 16 -7.52 -19.99 -9.81
N ASP A 17 -8.70 -19.57 -10.27
CA ASP A 17 -8.85 -18.60 -11.33
C ASP A 17 -8.60 -17.18 -10.81
N LEU A 18 -8.04 -16.33 -11.65
CA LEU A 18 -7.72 -14.94 -11.31
C LEU A 18 -8.67 -13.96 -11.99
N TYR A 19 -9.16 -13.02 -11.21
CA TYR A 19 -10.03 -11.93 -11.64
C TYR A 19 -9.46 -10.59 -11.21
N SER A 20 -9.58 -9.56 -12.05
CA SER A 20 -9.14 -8.20 -11.73
C SER A 20 -9.96 -7.16 -12.48
N VAL A 21 -10.03 -5.95 -11.95
CA VAL A 21 -10.63 -4.82 -12.67
C VAL A 21 -9.90 -4.57 -13.99
N VAL A 22 -8.57 -4.60 -13.96
CA VAL A 22 -7.68 -4.45 -15.13
C VAL A 22 -6.43 -5.31 -14.96
N ASP A 23 -5.82 -5.70 -16.07
CA ASP A 23 -4.54 -6.40 -16.11
C ASP A 23 -3.58 -5.70 -17.09
N PHE A 24 -2.56 -5.06 -16.55
CA PHE A 24 -1.48 -4.41 -17.29
C PHE A 24 -0.11 -4.84 -16.76
N LEU A 25 -0.03 -6.05 -16.20
CA LEU A 25 1.21 -6.61 -15.70
C LEU A 25 2.22 -6.80 -16.82
N SER A 26 3.49 -6.54 -16.52
CA SER A 26 4.60 -6.97 -17.39
C SER A 26 4.78 -8.48 -17.30
N ASP A 27 5.46 -9.07 -18.29
CA ASP A 27 5.73 -10.52 -18.31
C ASP A 27 6.52 -10.96 -17.08
N GLU A 28 7.49 -10.16 -16.62
CA GLU A 28 8.26 -10.40 -15.40
C GLU A 28 7.34 -10.49 -14.16
N HIS A 29 6.39 -9.55 -14.02
CA HIS A 29 5.46 -9.57 -12.90
C HIS A 29 4.41 -10.68 -13.02
N ARG A 30 4.09 -11.14 -14.23
CA ARG A 30 3.15 -12.23 -14.47
C ARG A 30 3.68 -13.58 -13.99
N GLN A 31 4.99 -13.79 -14.01
CA GLN A 31 5.64 -15.02 -13.54
C GLN A 31 5.29 -15.32 -12.07
N GLN A 32 5.17 -14.32 -11.21
CA GLN A 32 4.80 -14.52 -9.80
C GLN A 32 3.35 -15.02 -9.61
N PHE A 33 2.54 -15.01 -10.67
CA PHE A 33 1.19 -15.57 -10.71
C PHE A 33 1.12 -16.85 -11.57
N ASN A 34 2.24 -17.58 -11.70
CA ASN A 34 2.36 -18.80 -12.52
C ASN A 34 1.88 -18.59 -13.96
N ASN A 35 2.07 -17.39 -14.52
CA ASN A 35 1.61 -16.99 -15.85
C ASN A 35 0.11 -17.21 -16.11
N LYS A 36 -0.71 -17.23 -15.06
CA LYS A 36 -2.14 -17.41 -15.17
C LYS A 36 -2.80 -16.33 -16.00
N THR A 37 -3.84 -16.72 -16.74
CA THR A 37 -4.74 -15.77 -17.40
C THR A 37 -5.59 -15.07 -16.37
N ILE A 38 -5.71 -13.74 -16.47
CA ILE A 38 -6.51 -12.92 -15.58
C ILE A 38 -7.78 -12.48 -16.31
N THR A 39 -8.93 -12.88 -15.80
CA THR A 39 -10.23 -12.39 -16.30
C THR A 39 -10.42 -10.96 -15.84
N THR A 40 -10.63 -10.04 -16.80
CA THR A 40 -10.74 -8.61 -16.52
C THR A 40 -12.13 -8.07 -16.80
N THR A 41 -12.44 -6.91 -16.21
CA THR A 41 -13.71 -6.22 -16.44
C THR A 41 -13.69 -5.42 -17.74
N PHE A 42 -14.85 -4.84 -18.12
CA PHE A 42 -14.96 -3.97 -19.29
C PHE A 42 -14.04 -2.73 -19.22
N ILE A 43 -13.60 -2.32 -18.03
CA ILE A 43 -12.67 -1.19 -17.85
C ILE A 43 -11.34 -1.43 -18.57
N GLN A 44 -10.90 -2.67 -18.69
CA GLN A 44 -9.69 -3.07 -19.44
C GLN A 44 -9.68 -2.50 -20.87
N LYS A 45 -10.85 -2.43 -21.50
CA LYS A 45 -11.03 -2.03 -22.91
C LYS A 45 -11.30 -0.54 -23.09
N LEU A 46 -11.46 0.23 -22.00
CA LEU A 46 -11.76 1.65 -22.09
C LEU A 46 -10.57 2.50 -22.55
N PRO A 47 -10.81 3.65 -23.20
CA PRO A 47 -9.75 4.51 -23.71
C PRO A 47 -8.74 4.89 -22.62
N LYS A 48 -7.45 4.78 -22.92
CA LYS A 48 -6.34 5.12 -22.00
C LYS A 48 -6.36 4.34 -20.66
N ALA A 49 -7.08 3.23 -20.54
CA ALA A 49 -7.15 2.42 -19.33
C ALA A 49 -5.74 2.06 -18.81
N LYS A 50 -4.81 1.63 -19.68
CA LYS A 50 -3.43 1.29 -19.31
C LYS A 50 -2.71 2.41 -18.52
N LYS A 51 -2.99 3.67 -18.82
CA LYS A 51 -2.32 4.82 -18.19
C LYS A 51 -3.18 5.49 -17.10
N LYS A 52 -4.51 5.37 -17.18
CA LYS A 52 -5.44 6.18 -16.38
C LYS A 52 -6.67 5.39 -15.88
N TYR A 53 -6.57 4.07 -15.67
CA TYR A 53 -7.72 3.27 -15.17
C TYR A 53 -8.33 3.85 -13.89
N GLN A 54 -7.54 4.51 -13.06
CA GLN A 54 -8.01 5.14 -11.82
C GLN A 54 -9.08 6.23 -12.07
N THR A 55 -9.08 6.86 -13.24
CA THR A 55 -10.13 7.84 -13.60
C THR A 55 -11.49 7.20 -13.79
N TYR A 56 -11.54 5.86 -13.99
CA TYR A 56 -12.76 5.08 -14.09
C TYR A 56 -13.31 4.61 -12.73
N LEU A 57 -12.78 5.15 -11.63
CA LEU A 57 -13.25 4.83 -10.28
C LEU A 57 -14.78 4.85 -10.11
N PRO A 58 -15.55 5.81 -10.72
CA PRO A 58 -17.02 5.80 -10.62
C PRO A 58 -17.68 4.55 -11.21
N PHE A 59 -17.04 3.88 -12.15
CA PHE A 59 -17.54 2.67 -12.82
C PHE A 59 -17.01 1.38 -12.23
N MET A 60 -15.99 1.43 -11.36
CA MET A 60 -15.40 0.25 -10.76
C MET A 60 -16.37 -0.58 -9.92
N PRO A 61 -17.32 0.01 -9.15
CA PRO A 61 -18.37 -0.76 -8.51
C PRO A 61 -19.17 -1.63 -9.47
N LEU A 62 -19.69 -1.03 -10.54
CA LEU A 62 -20.42 -1.77 -11.56
C LEU A 62 -19.52 -2.84 -12.21
N ALA A 63 -18.27 -2.50 -12.49
CA ALA A 63 -17.36 -3.39 -13.18
C ALA A 63 -17.05 -4.67 -12.38
N ILE A 64 -16.81 -4.55 -11.06
CA ILE A 64 -16.53 -5.71 -10.22
C ILE A 64 -17.77 -6.61 -10.05
N GLU A 65 -18.96 -6.02 -9.99
CA GLU A 65 -20.23 -6.75 -9.91
C GLU A 65 -20.55 -7.55 -11.19
N GLN A 66 -19.89 -7.27 -12.32
CA GLN A 66 -20.08 -8.00 -13.58
C GLN A 66 -19.12 -9.18 -13.76
N LEU A 67 -18.20 -9.41 -12.84
CA LEU A 67 -17.36 -10.60 -12.86
C LEU A 67 -18.20 -11.81 -12.41
N ASP A 68 -18.31 -12.80 -13.29
CA ASP A 68 -19.01 -14.04 -12.98
C ASP A 68 -18.08 -15.00 -12.25
N VAL A 69 -18.35 -15.17 -10.96
CA VAL A 69 -17.63 -16.09 -10.06
C VAL A 69 -18.53 -17.25 -9.60
N SER A 70 -19.69 -17.44 -10.21
CA SER A 70 -20.72 -18.40 -9.80
C SER A 70 -20.25 -19.87 -9.81
N LYS A 71 -19.20 -20.19 -10.58
CA LYS A 71 -18.64 -21.55 -10.69
C LYS A 71 -17.68 -21.92 -9.55
N HIS A 72 -17.40 -21.02 -8.62
CA HIS A 72 -16.45 -21.24 -7.53
C HIS A 72 -17.15 -21.34 -6.19
N ASP A 73 -16.74 -22.29 -5.36
CA ASP A 73 -17.27 -22.45 -3.99
C ASP A 73 -16.62 -21.47 -3.00
N ILE A 74 -15.37 -21.07 -3.26
CA ILE A 74 -14.59 -20.18 -2.41
C ILE A 74 -14.11 -18.97 -3.21
N ILE A 75 -14.38 -17.78 -2.68
CA ILE A 75 -13.94 -16.50 -3.23
C ILE A 75 -12.94 -15.86 -2.26
N LEU A 76 -11.71 -15.63 -2.73
CA LEU A 76 -10.69 -14.88 -1.98
C LEU A 76 -10.51 -13.50 -2.62
N SER A 77 -11.00 -12.45 -1.98
CA SER A 77 -10.81 -11.09 -2.49
C SER A 77 -9.66 -10.37 -1.78
N SER A 78 -8.65 -9.92 -2.55
CA SER A 78 -7.57 -9.06 -2.09
C SER A 78 -7.97 -7.60 -2.33
N SER A 79 -8.46 -6.92 -1.29
CA SER A 79 -9.22 -5.67 -1.43
C SER A 79 -8.51 -4.47 -0.81
N HIS A 80 -8.33 -3.43 -1.62
CA HIS A 80 -7.98 -2.07 -1.19
C HIS A 80 -8.94 -1.01 -1.76
N ALA A 81 -9.87 -1.45 -2.61
CA ALA A 81 -10.92 -0.62 -3.21
C ALA A 81 -12.21 -1.44 -3.42
N VAL A 82 -12.40 -2.05 -4.60
CA VAL A 82 -13.68 -2.61 -5.00
C VAL A 82 -13.75 -4.14 -4.99
N ALA A 83 -12.63 -4.85 -4.84
CA ALA A 83 -12.57 -6.31 -5.02
C ALA A 83 -13.56 -7.08 -4.14
N LYS A 84 -13.78 -6.64 -2.87
CA LYS A 84 -14.76 -7.28 -1.97
C LYS A 84 -16.21 -7.15 -2.42
N GLY A 85 -16.49 -6.30 -3.42
CA GLY A 85 -17.84 -6.07 -3.94
C GLY A 85 -18.25 -7.00 -5.06
N VAL A 86 -17.49 -8.04 -5.36
CA VAL A 86 -17.91 -9.11 -6.27
C VAL A 86 -19.20 -9.76 -5.75
N LEU A 87 -20.11 -10.10 -6.65
CA LEU A 87 -21.38 -10.74 -6.26
C LEU A 87 -21.15 -12.22 -5.98
N THR A 88 -21.63 -12.68 -4.83
CA THR A 88 -21.54 -14.08 -4.39
C THR A 88 -22.91 -14.66 -4.10
N GLY A 89 -23.09 -15.96 -4.33
CA GLY A 89 -24.28 -16.70 -4.00
C GLY A 89 -24.33 -17.22 -2.55
N PRO A 90 -25.47 -17.75 -2.10
CA PRO A 90 -25.65 -18.18 -0.71
C PRO A 90 -24.79 -19.39 -0.30
N ASP A 91 -24.37 -20.21 -1.26
CA ASP A 91 -23.56 -21.40 -1.02
C ASP A 91 -22.05 -21.16 -1.23
N GLN A 92 -21.65 -19.93 -1.51
CA GLN A 92 -20.27 -19.55 -1.72
C GLN A 92 -19.66 -18.93 -0.45
N LEU A 93 -18.45 -19.36 -0.10
CA LEU A 93 -17.69 -18.76 0.99
C LEU A 93 -16.84 -17.59 0.46
N HIS A 94 -17.13 -16.37 0.93
CA HIS A 94 -16.35 -15.18 0.57
C HIS A 94 -15.45 -14.71 1.73
N ILE A 95 -14.15 -14.84 1.53
CA ILE A 95 -13.11 -14.35 2.45
C ILE A 95 -12.44 -13.14 1.83
N SER A 96 -12.44 -12.01 2.53
CA SER A 96 -11.82 -10.77 2.04
C SER A 96 -10.58 -10.40 2.84
N TYR A 97 -9.41 -10.47 2.18
CA TYR A 97 -8.18 -9.91 2.71
C TYR A 97 -8.14 -8.40 2.39
N VAL A 98 -8.34 -7.59 3.42
CA VAL A 98 -8.46 -6.14 3.29
C VAL A 98 -7.13 -5.48 3.61
N HIS A 99 -6.51 -4.87 2.57
CA HIS A 99 -5.32 -4.05 2.73
C HIS A 99 -5.65 -2.72 3.41
N SER A 100 -6.79 -2.15 3.05
CA SER A 100 -7.39 -0.98 3.69
C SER A 100 -8.83 -0.84 3.22
N PRO A 101 -9.79 -0.44 4.06
CA PRO A 101 -11.01 0.21 3.59
C PRO A 101 -10.65 1.38 2.68
N ILE A 102 -11.55 1.73 1.75
CA ILE A 102 -11.27 2.75 0.72
C ILE A 102 -10.89 4.10 1.36
N ARG A 103 -9.59 4.29 1.68
CA ARG A 103 -9.11 5.42 2.50
C ARG A 103 -9.47 6.79 1.93
N TYR A 104 -9.39 6.97 0.62
CA TYR A 104 -9.73 8.23 -0.04
C TYR A 104 -11.24 8.52 -0.08
N ALA A 105 -12.07 7.53 0.21
CA ALA A 105 -13.52 7.72 0.35
C ALA A 105 -13.92 7.91 1.81
N TRP A 106 -13.14 7.45 2.77
CA TRP A 106 -13.41 7.48 4.20
C TRP A 106 -12.56 8.54 4.93
N ASP A 107 -11.76 8.11 5.88
CA ASP A 107 -11.04 8.96 6.83
C ASP A 107 -10.01 9.92 6.18
N LEU A 108 -9.41 9.56 5.07
CA LEU A 108 -8.46 10.41 4.35
C LEU A 108 -9.10 11.23 3.23
N GLN A 109 -10.44 11.25 3.07
CA GLN A 109 -11.11 11.98 1.99
C GLN A 109 -10.67 13.44 1.88
N HIS A 110 -10.65 14.15 3.00
CA HIS A 110 -10.32 15.57 2.97
C HIS A 110 -8.86 15.84 2.58
N GLN A 111 -7.95 14.97 2.99
CA GLN A 111 -6.55 15.04 2.60
C GLN A 111 -6.39 14.82 1.09
N TYR A 112 -6.95 13.73 0.56
CA TYR A 112 -6.87 13.44 -0.88
C TYR A 112 -7.50 14.53 -1.75
N LEU A 113 -8.63 15.11 -1.33
CA LEU A 113 -9.25 16.21 -2.05
C LEU A 113 -8.37 17.47 -2.07
N ARG A 114 -7.69 17.80 -0.95
CA ARG A 114 -6.73 18.92 -0.91
C ARG A 114 -5.53 18.67 -1.82
N GLU A 115 -4.93 17.48 -1.73
CA GLU A 115 -3.78 17.07 -2.55
C GLU A 115 -4.10 17.06 -4.05
N ALA A 116 -5.34 16.70 -4.42
CA ALA A 116 -5.83 16.73 -5.80
C ALA A 116 -6.28 18.12 -6.29
N GLY A 117 -6.19 19.16 -5.46
CA GLY A 117 -6.69 20.50 -5.80
C GLY A 117 -8.22 20.57 -5.93
N LEU A 118 -8.95 19.65 -5.28
CA LEU A 118 -10.41 19.54 -5.34
C LEU A 118 -11.08 20.00 -4.03
N SER A 119 -10.59 21.08 -3.44
CA SER A 119 -11.13 21.62 -2.19
C SER A 119 -12.43 22.38 -2.39
N SER A 120 -12.61 23.07 -3.55
CA SER A 120 -13.78 23.92 -3.86
C SER A 120 -14.15 23.88 -5.33
N GLY A 121 -15.33 24.43 -5.67
CA GLY A 121 -15.84 24.53 -7.04
C GLY A 121 -16.61 23.29 -7.52
N ALA A 122 -17.17 23.34 -8.74
CA ALA A 122 -18.05 22.32 -9.29
C ALA A 122 -17.39 20.94 -9.40
N LYS A 123 -16.09 20.88 -9.77
CA LYS A 123 -15.33 19.62 -9.83
C LYS A 123 -15.19 18.97 -8.45
N ALA A 124 -14.97 19.78 -7.41
CA ALA A 124 -14.90 19.29 -6.03
C ALA A 124 -16.24 18.74 -5.56
N LEU A 125 -17.35 19.41 -5.91
CA LEU A 125 -18.70 18.92 -5.59
C LEU A 125 -18.98 17.57 -6.24
N LEU A 126 -18.66 17.43 -7.53
CA LEU A 126 -18.79 16.17 -8.26
C LEU A 126 -17.93 15.07 -7.63
N ALA A 127 -16.68 15.36 -7.30
CA ALA A 127 -15.79 14.39 -6.64
C ALA A 127 -16.35 13.94 -5.29
N LYS A 128 -16.83 14.87 -4.46
CA LYS A 128 -17.46 14.57 -3.16
C LYS A 128 -18.72 13.71 -3.34
N TRP A 129 -19.53 13.98 -4.35
CA TRP A 129 -20.72 13.19 -4.68
C TRP A 129 -20.33 11.76 -5.10
N ILE A 130 -19.33 11.59 -5.97
CA ILE A 130 -18.83 10.28 -6.38
C ILE A 130 -18.33 9.50 -5.15
N LEU A 131 -17.52 10.12 -4.30
CA LEU A 131 -17.02 9.49 -3.07
C LEU A 131 -18.15 9.14 -2.09
N HIS A 132 -19.21 9.97 -2.02
CA HIS A 132 -20.40 9.65 -1.24
C HIS A 132 -21.10 8.39 -1.76
N LYS A 133 -21.32 8.30 -3.09
CA LYS A 133 -21.91 7.11 -3.70
C LYS A 133 -21.05 5.87 -3.51
N LEU A 134 -19.72 6.03 -3.61
CA LEU A 134 -18.78 4.95 -3.37
C LEU A 134 -18.86 4.43 -1.93
N ARG A 135 -19.00 5.31 -0.92
CA ARG A 135 -19.20 4.88 0.48
C ARG A 135 -20.47 4.08 0.69
N ILE A 136 -21.58 4.50 0.07
CA ILE A 136 -22.85 3.77 0.16
C ILE A 136 -22.68 2.36 -0.42
N TRP A 137 -22.06 2.25 -1.58
CA TRP A 137 -21.78 0.98 -2.23
C TRP A 137 -20.82 0.13 -1.39
N ASP A 138 -19.75 0.72 -0.86
CA ASP A 138 -18.71 0.06 -0.08
C ASP A 138 -19.27 -0.57 1.21
N VAL A 139 -20.19 0.13 1.91
CA VAL A 139 -20.87 -0.41 3.07
C VAL A 139 -21.89 -1.50 2.68
N ARG A 140 -22.63 -1.32 1.57
CA ARG A 140 -23.57 -2.33 1.09
C ARG A 140 -22.90 -3.67 0.84
N THR A 141 -21.69 -3.65 0.25
CA THR A 141 -20.94 -4.87 -0.11
C THR A 141 -20.28 -5.58 1.08
N VAL A 142 -20.37 -5.03 2.29
CA VAL A 142 -19.86 -5.67 3.52
C VAL A 142 -20.60 -6.97 3.81
N ASN A 143 -21.90 -7.02 3.50
CA ASN A 143 -22.75 -8.18 3.81
C ASN A 143 -22.50 -9.39 2.89
N SER A 144 -21.83 -9.20 1.76
CA SER A 144 -21.42 -10.31 0.88
C SER A 144 -20.11 -10.97 1.28
N VAL A 145 -19.47 -10.50 2.36
CA VAL A 145 -18.22 -11.06 2.89
C VAL A 145 -18.51 -11.83 4.17
N ASP A 146 -18.19 -13.12 4.18
CA ASP A 146 -18.35 -13.97 5.36
C ASP A 146 -17.25 -13.71 6.37
N HIS A 147 -15.99 -13.69 5.95
CA HIS A 147 -14.83 -13.48 6.80
C HIS A 147 -13.94 -12.35 6.32
N PHE A 148 -13.60 -11.44 7.23
CA PHE A 148 -12.65 -10.38 7.01
C PHE A 148 -11.28 -10.73 7.58
N ILE A 149 -10.24 -10.55 6.79
CA ILE A 149 -8.84 -10.60 7.21
C ILE A 149 -8.22 -9.22 7.00
N ALA A 150 -7.53 -8.71 8.01
CA ALA A 150 -6.82 -7.44 7.97
C ALA A 150 -5.31 -7.68 7.90
N ASN A 151 -4.60 -6.85 7.16
CA ASN A 151 -3.15 -6.90 7.06
C ASN A 151 -2.40 -6.35 8.30
N SER A 152 -3.14 -5.80 9.28
CA SER A 152 -2.62 -5.28 10.54
C SER A 152 -3.74 -5.05 11.55
N LYS A 153 -3.41 -4.93 12.84
CA LYS A 153 -4.36 -4.51 13.89
C LYS A 153 -4.88 -3.09 13.62
N PHE A 154 -4.05 -2.23 13.02
CA PHE A 154 -4.46 -0.90 12.59
C PHE A 154 -5.59 -0.98 11.57
N ILE A 155 -5.50 -1.85 10.56
CA ILE A 155 -6.55 -2.06 9.56
C ILE A 155 -7.75 -2.80 10.15
N ALA A 156 -7.56 -3.75 11.07
CA ALA A 156 -8.68 -4.39 11.77
C ALA A 156 -9.54 -3.35 12.52
N ARG A 157 -8.92 -2.36 13.19
CA ARG A 157 -9.66 -1.24 13.80
C ARG A 157 -10.41 -0.40 12.78
N ARG A 158 -9.83 -0.13 11.59
CA ARG A 158 -10.51 0.60 10.51
C ARG A 158 -11.68 -0.18 9.93
N ILE A 159 -11.55 -1.50 9.73
CA ILE A 159 -12.63 -2.39 9.30
C ILE A 159 -13.77 -2.33 10.32
N ASN A 160 -13.47 -2.46 11.61
CA ASN A 160 -14.49 -2.36 12.65
C ASN A 160 -15.18 -0.99 12.66
N LYS A 161 -14.44 0.11 12.51
CA LYS A 161 -14.99 1.47 12.49
C LYS A 161 -15.87 1.72 11.27
N VAL A 162 -15.47 1.27 10.09
CA VAL A 162 -16.13 1.57 8.81
C VAL A 162 -17.25 0.59 8.50
N TYR A 163 -17.01 -0.71 8.77
CA TYR A 163 -17.90 -1.80 8.37
C TYR A 163 -18.70 -2.41 9.53
N GLY A 164 -18.37 -2.08 10.78
CA GLY A 164 -18.97 -2.72 11.95
C GLY A 164 -18.66 -4.22 12.07
N ARG A 165 -17.58 -4.70 11.39
CA ARG A 165 -17.22 -6.11 11.32
C ARG A 165 -15.89 -6.36 12.05
N LYS A 166 -15.77 -7.51 12.68
CA LYS A 166 -14.48 -8.01 13.18
C LYS A 166 -13.64 -8.53 12.02
N ALA A 167 -12.33 -8.47 12.15
CA ALA A 167 -11.39 -9.04 11.20
C ALA A 167 -10.27 -9.75 11.94
N ASP A 168 -9.88 -10.92 11.45
CA ASP A 168 -8.67 -11.60 11.88
C ASP A 168 -7.45 -10.90 11.30
N VAL A 169 -6.35 -10.88 12.05
CA VAL A 169 -5.13 -10.22 11.58
C VAL A 169 -4.17 -11.27 11.05
N ILE A 170 -3.87 -11.18 9.74
CA ILE A 170 -2.82 -11.95 9.08
C ILE A 170 -1.91 -10.96 8.37
N TYR A 171 -0.70 -10.78 8.88
CA TYR A 171 0.27 -9.86 8.31
C TYR A 171 0.66 -10.23 6.87
N PRO A 172 0.95 -9.24 6.01
CA PRO A 172 1.34 -9.52 4.64
C PRO A 172 2.72 -10.19 4.58
N PRO A 173 2.99 -11.02 3.58
CA PRO A 173 4.26 -11.71 3.44
C PRO A 173 5.39 -10.73 3.17
N VAL A 174 6.51 -10.91 3.88
CA VAL A 174 7.79 -10.26 3.61
C VAL A 174 8.81 -11.37 3.39
N ASP A 175 9.43 -11.38 2.21
CA ASP A 175 10.45 -12.37 1.86
C ASP A 175 11.77 -11.98 2.52
N ILE A 176 11.92 -12.34 3.78
CA ILE A 176 13.10 -12.01 4.59
C ILE A 176 14.37 -12.72 4.09
N ASN A 177 14.25 -13.81 3.34
CA ASN A 177 15.40 -14.56 2.81
C ASN A 177 16.18 -13.80 1.71
N LYS A 178 15.58 -12.71 1.21
CA LYS A 178 16.25 -11.80 0.25
C LYS A 178 17.17 -10.78 0.91
N PHE A 179 17.17 -10.72 2.23
CA PHE A 179 17.91 -9.75 3.00
C PHE A 179 18.94 -10.47 3.87
N GLU A 180 20.15 -9.93 3.88
CA GLU A 180 21.23 -10.42 4.75
C GLU A 180 21.50 -9.39 5.84
N LEU A 181 21.74 -9.87 7.05
CA LEU A 181 22.19 -9.02 8.14
C LEU A 181 23.56 -8.44 7.78
N TYR A 182 23.69 -7.14 7.95
CA TYR A 182 24.93 -6.43 7.68
C TYR A 182 25.22 -5.46 8.82
N ASP A 183 26.35 -5.70 9.51
CA ASP A 183 26.68 -4.98 10.75
C ASP A 183 27.58 -3.76 10.52
N ASP A 184 28.32 -3.72 9.40
CA ASP A 184 29.23 -2.61 9.07
C ASP A 184 28.46 -1.48 8.39
N LYS A 185 27.88 -0.57 9.20
CA LYS A 185 27.03 0.50 8.72
C LYS A 185 27.83 1.72 8.27
N ASP A 186 27.54 2.19 7.09
CA ASP A 186 28.04 3.47 6.57
C ASP A 186 27.37 4.65 7.31
N ASP A 187 28.04 5.81 7.33
CA ASP A 187 27.53 7.01 8.01
C ASP A 187 26.53 7.80 7.16
N TYR A 188 25.40 7.15 6.81
CA TYR A 188 24.27 7.83 6.17
C TYR A 188 22.92 7.25 6.63
N TYR A 189 21.89 8.08 6.52
CA TYR A 189 20.50 7.71 6.69
C TYR A 189 19.86 7.42 5.34
N LEU A 190 18.92 6.49 5.30
CA LEU A 190 18.20 6.16 4.09
C LEU A 190 16.71 6.42 4.26
N THR A 191 16.07 6.94 3.22
CA THR A 191 14.63 6.87 3.05
C THR A 191 14.30 6.42 1.64
N ALA A 192 13.30 5.53 1.49
CA ALA A 192 12.94 4.97 0.20
C ALA A 192 11.43 4.78 0.09
N SER A 193 10.83 5.39 -0.93
CA SER A 193 9.40 5.28 -1.19
C SER A 193 9.04 5.87 -2.55
N ARG A 194 7.81 5.59 -3.02
CA ARG A 194 7.21 6.41 -4.06
C ARG A 194 7.00 7.84 -3.54
N LEU A 195 7.42 8.84 -4.31
CA LEU A 195 7.37 10.24 -3.90
C LEU A 195 5.96 10.82 -4.12
N VAL A 196 5.05 10.46 -3.21
CA VAL A 196 3.65 10.93 -3.16
C VAL A 196 3.37 11.61 -1.82
N PRO A 197 2.39 12.54 -1.74
CA PRO A 197 2.19 13.40 -0.57
C PRO A 197 2.07 12.65 0.76
N TYR A 198 1.28 11.58 0.83
CA TYR A 198 1.04 10.85 2.08
C TYR A 198 2.29 10.10 2.62
N LYS A 199 3.32 9.93 1.79
CA LYS A 199 4.61 9.34 2.22
C LYS A 199 5.49 10.32 3.00
N ARG A 200 5.16 11.61 2.98
CA ARG A 200 5.82 12.66 3.74
C ARG A 200 7.34 12.71 3.55
N MET A 201 7.81 12.38 2.34
CA MET A 201 9.24 12.46 2.01
C MET A 201 9.76 13.90 2.09
N ASP A 202 8.90 14.88 1.85
CA ASP A 202 9.17 16.30 2.02
C ASP A 202 9.52 16.69 3.46
N LEU A 203 8.88 16.06 4.45
CA LEU A 203 9.16 16.27 5.87
C LEU A 203 10.55 15.72 6.24
N ILE A 204 10.89 14.53 5.75
CA ILE A 204 12.20 13.91 6.00
C ILE A 204 13.31 14.79 5.41
N VAL A 205 13.17 15.20 4.15
CA VAL A 205 14.16 16.06 3.47
C VAL A 205 14.30 17.40 4.17
N GLU A 206 13.20 18.02 4.60
CA GLU A 206 13.21 19.26 5.35
C GLU A 206 13.93 19.09 6.70
N ALA A 207 13.67 18.05 7.46
CA ALA A 207 14.36 17.77 8.71
C ALA A 207 15.89 17.65 8.50
N PHE A 208 16.32 16.90 7.47
CA PHE A 208 17.74 16.71 7.17
C PHE A 208 18.40 17.95 6.59
N SER A 209 17.66 18.87 5.97
CA SER A 209 18.21 20.16 5.50
C SER A 209 18.70 21.05 6.66
N HIS A 210 18.16 20.85 7.87
CA HIS A 210 18.59 21.52 9.10
C HIS A 210 19.70 20.75 9.86
N MET A 211 20.16 19.61 9.34
CA MET A 211 21.21 18.78 9.95
C MET A 211 22.35 18.54 8.93
N PRO A 212 23.15 19.57 8.60
CA PRO A 212 24.15 19.49 7.52
C PRO A 212 25.26 18.45 7.76
N ASP A 213 25.47 18.04 9.00
CA ASP A 213 26.40 16.98 9.43
C ASP A 213 25.83 15.55 9.26
N LYS A 214 24.56 15.40 8.88
CA LYS A 214 23.90 14.12 8.67
C LYS A 214 23.62 13.89 7.17
N LYS A 215 24.23 12.86 6.59
CA LYS A 215 24.00 12.48 5.19
C LYS A 215 22.68 11.72 5.05
N LEU A 216 21.83 12.14 4.11
CA LEU A 216 20.60 11.45 3.73
C LEU A 216 20.68 10.96 2.29
N ILE A 217 20.34 9.69 2.07
CA ILE A 217 20.09 9.14 0.73
C ILE A 217 18.58 8.98 0.56
N VAL A 218 18.04 9.50 -0.55
CA VAL A 218 16.62 9.43 -0.92
C VAL A 218 16.48 8.58 -2.17
N ILE A 219 15.78 7.45 -2.06
CA ILE A 219 15.49 6.56 -3.19
C ILE A 219 14.00 6.60 -3.50
N GLY A 220 13.66 6.76 -4.77
CA GLY A 220 12.29 6.75 -5.26
C GLY A 220 12.02 7.80 -6.31
N ASP A 221 10.82 7.72 -6.90
CA ASP A 221 10.33 8.66 -7.90
C ASP A 221 8.83 8.91 -7.71
N GLY A 222 8.33 10.02 -8.24
CA GLY A 222 6.93 10.38 -8.15
C GLY A 222 6.65 11.88 -8.30
N PRO A 223 5.37 12.27 -8.21
CA PRO A 223 4.94 13.65 -8.46
C PRO A 223 5.55 14.70 -7.52
N GLU A 224 6.01 14.31 -6.31
CA GLU A 224 6.64 15.21 -5.35
C GLU A 224 8.15 15.46 -5.61
N MET A 225 8.75 14.85 -6.66
CA MET A 225 10.19 14.93 -6.94
C MET A 225 10.69 16.38 -7.04
N ALA A 226 9.98 17.25 -7.74
CA ALA A 226 10.37 18.66 -7.89
C ALA A 226 10.38 19.40 -6.54
N LYS A 227 9.36 19.18 -5.72
CA LYS A 227 9.23 19.75 -4.37
C LYS A 227 10.33 19.24 -3.44
N ILE A 228 10.66 17.96 -3.51
CA ILE A 228 11.72 17.34 -2.69
C ILE A 228 13.09 17.88 -3.09
N LYS A 229 13.37 17.98 -4.40
CA LYS A 229 14.62 18.57 -4.91
C LYS A 229 14.80 20.03 -4.48
N SER A 230 13.72 20.82 -4.44
CA SER A 230 13.81 22.24 -4.05
C SER A 230 14.16 22.46 -2.57
N LYS A 231 13.98 21.44 -1.73
CA LYS A 231 14.33 21.49 -0.29
C LYS A 231 15.68 20.84 0.03
N ALA A 232 16.26 20.11 -0.93
CA ALA A 232 17.49 19.36 -0.70
C ALA A 232 18.70 20.29 -0.56
N THR A 233 19.52 20.03 0.46
CA THR A 233 20.82 20.66 0.73
C THR A 233 21.96 19.71 0.33
N PRO A 234 23.24 20.14 0.31
CA PRO A 234 24.37 19.31 -0.14
C PRO A 234 24.55 17.96 0.55
N ASN A 235 24.06 17.81 1.79
CA ASN A 235 24.09 16.54 2.55
C ASN A 235 22.98 15.55 2.12
N ILE A 236 22.07 15.94 1.21
CA ILE A 236 20.93 15.12 0.78
C ILE A 236 21.13 14.67 -0.66
N HIS A 237 21.27 13.36 -0.87
CA HIS A 237 21.50 12.76 -2.18
C HIS A 237 20.25 12.07 -2.70
N ILE A 238 19.62 12.59 -3.73
CA ILE A 238 18.41 12.05 -4.34
C ILE A 238 18.82 11.21 -5.54
N LEU A 239 18.68 9.87 -5.42
CA LEU A 239 19.10 8.90 -6.44
C LEU A 239 18.01 8.60 -7.47
N GLY A 240 16.78 9.07 -7.27
CA GLY A 240 15.66 8.69 -8.13
C GLY A 240 15.24 7.23 -7.95
N TYR A 241 14.55 6.67 -8.95
CA TYR A 241 14.18 5.25 -8.94
C TYR A 241 15.44 4.37 -9.04
N GLN A 242 15.51 3.35 -8.21
CA GLN A 242 16.58 2.37 -8.21
C GLN A 242 16.04 0.94 -8.31
N SER A 243 16.88 0.01 -8.75
CA SER A 243 16.55 -1.41 -8.75
C SER A 243 16.39 -1.94 -7.32
N ASN A 244 15.66 -3.05 -7.17
CA ASN A 244 15.52 -3.70 -5.87
C ASN A 244 16.90 -4.10 -5.28
N LYS A 245 17.83 -4.55 -6.10
CA LYS A 245 19.19 -4.89 -5.66
C LYS A 245 19.90 -3.67 -5.06
N THR A 246 19.88 -2.54 -5.75
CA THR A 246 20.48 -1.29 -5.29
C THR A 246 19.80 -0.78 -4.01
N LEU A 247 18.46 -0.90 -3.94
CA LEU A 247 17.71 -0.51 -2.74
C LEU A 247 18.13 -1.35 -1.52
N VAL A 248 18.21 -2.67 -1.67
CA VAL A 248 18.64 -3.59 -0.60
C VAL A 248 20.07 -3.28 -0.16
N GLU A 249 20.99 -3.04 -1.10
CA GLU A 249 22.38 -2.67 -0.79
C GLU A 249 22.46 -1.37 0.03
N HIS A 250 21.74 -0.32 -0.37
CA HIS A 250 21.69 0.91 0.42
C HIS A 250 21.00 0.72 1.77
N MET A 251 19.97 -0.14 1.82
CA MET A 251 19.24 -0.42 3.04
C MET A 251 20.10 -1.16 4.08
N SER A 252 20.87 -2.16 3.63
CA SER A 252 21.75 -2.92 4.52
C SER A 252 22.90 -2.10 5.10
N LYS A 253 23.44 -1.14 4.34
CA LYS A 253 24.55 -0.28 4.77
C LYS A 253 24.14 0.96 5.53
N ALA A 254 22.88 1.36 5.48
CA ALA A 254 22.41 2.57 6.13
C ALA A 254 22.51 2.49 7.67
N LYS A 255 22.88 3.60 8.30
CA LYS A 255 22.89 3.77 9.76
C LYS A 255 21.51 3.63 10.38
N ALA A 256 20.49 4.18 9.69
CA ALA A 256 19.09 3.97 10.00
C ALA A 256 18.21 4.25 8.76
N PHE A 257 17.03 3.61 8.73
CA PHE A 257 15.99 3.86 7.76
C PHE A 257 14.95 4.84 8.33
N VAL A 258 14.67 5.95 7.64
CA VAL A 258 13.73 6.98 8.10
C VAL A 258 12.41 6.85 7.37
N PHE A 259 11.30 6.82 8.12
CA PHE A 259 9.98 6.53 7.61
C PHE A 259 8.91 7.43 8.25
N ALA A 260 8.38 8.42 7.49
CA ALA A 260 7.44 9.42 7.99
C ALA A 260 5.98 9.17 7.60
N ALA A 261 5.68 8.06 6.94
CA ALA A 261 4.33 7.75 6.49
C ALA A 261 3.47 7.08 7.58
N GLU A 262 2.21 7.46 7.67
CA GLU A 262 1.19 6.65 8.33
C GLU A 262 0.68 5.61 7.33
N GLU A 263 1.14 4.37 7.46
CA GLU A 263 0.80 3.26 6.55
C GLU A 263 0.00 2.16 7.24
N ASP A 264 -0.63 1.36 6.40
CA ASP A 264 -1.50 0.27 6.82
C ASP A 264 -0.71 -0.87 7.50
N PHE A 265 0.52 -1.14 7.02
CA PHE A 265 1.45 -2.11 7.62
C PHE A 265 2.89 -1.60 7.62
N GLY A 266 3.41 -1.15 6.46
CA GLY A 266 4.80 -0.70 6.34
C GLY A 266 5.76 -1.86 6.03
N ILE A 267 5.70 -2.43 4.82
CA ILE A 267 6.60 -3.52 4.40
C ILE A 267 8.05 -3.05 4.40
N THR A 268 8.35 -1.86 3.87
CA THR A 268 9.74 -1.35 3.77
C THR A 268 10.45 -1.21 5.12
N PRO A 269 9.81 -0.71 6.21
CA PRO A 269 10.37 -0.80 7.55
C PRO A 269 10.73 -2.22 8.01
N VAL A 270 9.95 -3.23 7.64
CA VAL A 270 10.26 -4.63 7.97
C VAL A 270 11.46 -5.13 7.16
N GLU A 271 11.52 -4.77 5.87
CA GLU A 271 12.66 -5.07 4.99
C GLU A 271 13.97 -4.44 5.52
N ALA A 272 13.91 -3.19 6.03
CA ALA A 272 15.06 -2.53 6.67
C ALA A 272 15.55 -3.29 7.93
N GLN A 273 14.62 -3.71 8.78
CA GLN A 273 14.96 -4.51 9.97
C GLN A 273 15.55 -5.87 9.58
N ALA A 274 15.10 -6.49 8.50
CA ALA A 274 15.67 -7.74 7.99
C ALA A 274 17.14 -7.58 7.52
N CYS A 275 17.55 -6.36 7.13
CA CYS A 275 18.94 -6.01 6.85
C CYS A 275 19.77 -5.65 8.12
N GLY A 276 19.19 -5.73 9.30
CA GLY A 276 19.85 -5.23 10.53
C GLY A 276 19.88 -3.70 10.62
N THR A 277 19.05 -2.99 9.84
CA THR A 277 19.02 -1.52 9.83
C THR A 277 17.87 -1.02 10.72
N PRO A 278 18.17 -0.27 11.81
CA PRO A 278 17.14 0.26 12.69
C PRO A 278 16.27 1.29 11.97
N VAL A 279 15.01 1.39 12.41
CA VAL A 279 14.03 2.28 11.77
C VAL A 279 13.69 3.46 12.68
N ILE A 280 13.72 4.66 12.11
CA ILE A 280 13.19 5.88 12.73
C ILE A 280 11.86 6.18 12.06
N ALA A 281 10.74 5.95 12.74
CA ALA A 281 9.42 6.01 12.14
C ALA A 281 8.47 6.99 12.82
N PHE A 282 7.55 7.55 12.03
CA PHE A 282 6.40 8.26 12.59
C PHE A 282 5.53 7.28 13.39
N GLY A 283 5.26 7.61 14.66
CA GLY A 283 4.63 6.71 15.64
C GLY A 283 3.15 6.47 15.39
N LYS A 284 2.71 6.20 14.12
CA LYS A 284 1.32 5.93 13.76
C LYS A 284 1.18 4.85 12.69
N GLY A 285 0.02 4.19 12.69
CA GLY A 285 -0.31 3.16 11.70
C GLY A 285 0.28 1.81 12.02
N GLY A 286 0.54 1.01 10.98
CA GLY A 286 1.03 -0.37 11.07
C GLY A 286 2.46 -0.51 11.61
N VAL A 287 3.28 0.56 11.54
CA VAL A 287 4.65 0.54 12.08
C VAL A 287 4.70 0.28 13.59
N LEU A 288 3.63 0.63 14.31
CA LEU A 288 3.50 0.33 15.74
C LEU A 288 3.45 -1.18 16.05
N GLU A 289 3.21 -2.00 15.04
CA GLU A 289 3.11 -3.46 15.17
C GLU A 289 4.38 -4.17 14.69
N THR A 290 5.23 -3.47 13.92
CA THR A 290 6.40 -4.06 13.25
C THR A 290 7.73 -3.57 13.81
N ILE A 291 7.76 -2.41 14.46
CA ILE A 291 8.95 -1.84 15.08
C ILE A 291 8.89 -2.02 16.60
N ARG A 292 9.96 -2.51 17.18
CA ARG A 292 10.16 -2.58 18.63
C ARG A 292 10.90 -1.30 19.05
N PRO A 293 10.22 -0.37 19.76
CA PRO A 293 10.80 0.94 20.03
C PRO A 293 11.98 0.86 21.03
N TYR A 294 12.83 1.87 21.00
CA TYR A 294 13.87 2.04 22.00
C TYR A 294 13.26 2.04 23.41
N GLY A 295 13.92 1.39 24.36
CA GLY A 295 13.44 1.21 25.73
C GLY A 295 12.75 -0.14 25.99
N VAL A 296 12.45 -0.95 24.99
CA VAL A 296 12.02 -2.35 25.17
C VAL A 296 13.16 -3.33 24.90
N GLN A 297 12.98 -4.60 25.28
CA GLN A 297 13.96 -5.66 24.99
C GLN A 297 14.16 -5.87 23.49
N ASN A 298 15.43 -5.90 23.03
CA ASN A 298 15.82 -6.04 21.62
C ASN A 298 15.11 -4.99 20.70
N PRO A 299 15.39 -3.70 20.87
CA PRO A 299 14.75 -2.66 20.08
C PRO A 299 15.19 -2.73 18.61
N THR A 300 14.30 -2.39 17.69
CA THR A 300 14.56 -2.35 16.24
C THR A 300 14.42 -0.95 15.65
N GLY A 301 14.08 0.03 16.47
CA GLY A 301 13.95 1.42 16.02
C GLY A 301 13.46 2.37 17.09
N LEU A 302 13.10 3.56 16.64
CA LEU A 302 12.49 4.60 17.47
C LEU A 302 11.27 5.20 16.77
N PHE A 303 10.36 5.79 17.55
CA PHE A 303 9.25 6.57 17.04
C PHE A 303 9.47 8.07 17.27
N PHE A 304 8.99 8.87 16.34
CA PHE A 304 8.81 10.31 16.49
C PHE A 304 7.34 10.68 16.28
N ASP A 305 6.91 11.84 16.79
CA ASP A 305 5.56 12.39 16.72
C ASP A 305 5.37 13.41 15.61
#